data_b876ccf4c1b82ac07b3562aa54e30be7
#
_entry.id   b876ccf4c1b82ac07b3562aa54e30be7
#
_cell.length_a   1.000
_cell.length_b   1.000
_cell.length_c   1.000
_cell.angle_alpha   90.00
_cell.angle_beta   90.00
_cell.angle_gamma   90.00
#
_symmetry.space_group_name_H-M   'P 1'
#
loop_
_entity.id
_entity.type
_entity.pdbx_description
1 polymer ?
#
loop_
_entity_poly.entity_id
_entity_poly.type
_entity_poly.pdbx_seq_one_letter_code
_entity_poly.pdbx_strand_id
1 'polypeptide(L)'
;MSSQTDQSTKRILIADDDPVMRHFLTSIVRKEGYDSVVVDDGREAYRILQSDADFRAGIFDMIMPHLEGLDIIRYMRTEKRLQRIPVMMISAERDLQLMAKSFVAGATVFLTKPFNIEQFQTTLRILLVNKTATRKVPQ
;
A
#
# COMPACT_ATOMS: atom_id res chain seq x y z
N MET A 1 -0.49 -10.48 26.72
CA MET A 1 0.13 -10.55 26.02
C MET A 1 0.21 -9.67 24.95
N SER A 2 1.13 -8.98 24.92
CA SER A 2 1.31 -7.97 23.96
C SER A 2 1.47 -8.52 22.58
N SER A 3 1.86 -9.72 22.50
CA SER A 3 2.09 -10.23 21.17
C SER A 3 0.83 -10.35 20.39
N GLN A 4 -0.30 -10.35 21.07
CA GLN A 4 -1.47 -10.46 20.33
C GLN A 4 -1.79 -9.29 19.56
N THR A 5 -1.40 -8.14 19.98
CA THR A 5 -1.73 -6.95 19.22
C THR A 5 -1.04 -6.97 17.89
N ASP A 6 0.15 -7.50 17.82
CA ASP A 6 0.83 -7.52 16.55
C ASP A 6 0.19 -8.47 15.60
N GLN A 7 -0.37 -9.54 16.11
CA GLN A 7 -0.91 -10.54 15.25
C GLN A 7 -2.25 -10.16 14.71
N SER A 8 -2.93 -9.22 15.32
CA SER A 8 -4.25 -8.88 14.86
C SER A 8 -4.21 -8.13 13.55
N THR A 9 -3.09 -7.50 13.21
CA THR A 9 -3.03 -6.69 12.01
C THR A 9 -2.33 -7.46 10.90
N LYS A 10 -3.09 -8.27 10.22
CA LYS A 10 -2.54 -9.05 9.12
C LYS A 10 -3.22 -8.76 7.80
N ARG A 11 -3.89 -7.64 7.70
CA ARG A 11 -4.63 -7.31 6.49
C ARG A 11 -3.87 -6.28 5.68
N ILE A 12 -3.89 -6.46 4.38
CA ILE A 12 -3.29 -5.50 3.46
C ILE A 12 -4.39 -5.02 2.52
N LEU A 13 -4.50 -3.72 2.37
CA LEU A 13 -5.49 -3.14 1.48
C LEU A 13 -4.88 -3.01 0.09
N ILE A 14 -5.50 -3.63 -0.91
CA ILE A 14 -5.02 -3.61 -2.28
C ILE A 14 -6.03 -2.90 -3.14
N ALA A 15 -5.61 -1.85 -3.82
CA ALA A 15 -6.48 -1.10 -4.73
C ALA A 15 -5.86 -1.08 -6.12
N ASP A 16 -6.51 -1.71 -7.07
CA ASP A 16 -6.04 -1.81 -8.45
C ASP A 16 -7.23 -2.11 -9.32
N ASP A 17 -7.41 -1.40 -10.42
CA ASP A 17 -8.57 -1.60 -11.26
C ASP A 17 -8.41 -2.74 -12.25
N ASP A 18 -7.25 -3.36 -12.33
CA ASP A 18 -7.01 -4.48 -13.23
C ASP A 18 -7.26 -5.79 -12.51
N PRO A 19 -8.27 -6.57 -12.89
CA PRO A 19 -8.59 -7.80 -12.17
C PRO A 19 -7.47 -8.84 -12.22
N VAL A 20 -6.69 -8.88 -13.28
CA VAL A 20 -5.57 -9.82 -13.36
C VAL A 20 -4.51 -9.43 -12.34
N MET A 21 -4.22 -8.14 -12.26
CA MET A 21 -3.24 -7.66 -11.29
C MET A 21 -3.72 -7.89 -9.86
N ARG A 22 -5.00 -7.64 -9.59
CA ARG A 22 -5.54 -7.88 -8.24
C ARG A 22 -5.35 -9.34 -7.84
N HIS A 23 -5.63 -10.26 -8.76
CA HIS A 23 -5.50 -11.67 -8.47
C HIS A 23 -4.02 -12.03 -8.20
N PHE A 24 -3.13 -11.50 -9.01
CA PHE A 24 -1.70 -11.74 -8.86
C PHE A 24 -1.21 -11.25 -7.50
N LEU A 25 -1.53 -10.02 -7.16
CA LEU A 25 -1.07 -9.43 -5.90
C LEU A 25 -1.66 -10.18 -4.70
N THR A 26 -2.94 -10.52 -4.78
CA THR A 26 -3.62 -11.21 -3.70
C THR A 26 -2.98 -12.57 -3.42
N SER A 27 -2.65 -13.30 -4.48
CA SER A 27 -2.10 -14.63 -4.30
C SER A 27 -0.73 -14.58 -3.63
N ILE A 28 0.08 -13.58 -3.97
CA ILE A 28 1.40 -13.47 -3.36
C ILE A 28 1.31 -12.97 -1.92
N VAL A 29 0.44 -12.02 -1.66
CA VAL A 29 0.23 -11.50 -0.32
C VAL A 29 -0.20 -12.63 0.60
N ARG A 30 -1.08 -13.51 0.11
CA ARG A 30 -1.53 -14.64 0.90
C ARG A 30 -0.38 -15.59 1.22
N LYS A 31 0.48 -15.85 0.24
CA LYS A 31 1.62 -16.72 0.47
C LYS A 31 2.57 -16.15 1.49
N GLU A 32 2.61 -14.85 1.63
CA GLU A 32 3.48 -14.21 2.61
C GLU A 32 2.81 -14.17 3.99
N GLY A 33 1.62 -14.74 4.12
CA GLY A 33 0.98 -14.87 5.43
C GLY A 33 0.02 -13.75 5.78
N TYR A 34 -0.45 -13.00 4.80
CA TYR A 34 -1.34 -11.88 5.05
C TYR A 34 -2.67 -12.06 4.34
N ASP A 35 -3.72 -11.50 4.92
CA ASP A 35 -5.02 -11.45 4.27
C ASP A 35 -5.10 -10.16 3.48
N SER A 36 -5.96 -10.12 2.51
CA SER A 36 -6.12 -8.92 1.71
C SER A 36 -7.56 -8.45 1.67
N VAL A 37 -7.74 -7.15 1.63
CA VAL A 37 -9.01 -6.52 1.34
C VAL A 37 -8.77 -5.84 0.00
N VAL A 38 -9.54 -6.22 -1.01
CA VAL A 38 -9.24 -5.85 -2.37
C VAL A 38 -10.35 -5.00 -2.95
N VAL A 39 -9.99 -3.88 -3.52
CA VAL A 39 -10.96 -2.99 -4.16
C VAL A 39 -10.49 -2.64 -5.55
N ASP A 40 -11.40 -2.19 -6.39
CA ASP A 40 -11.07 -1.93 -7.78
C ASP A 40 -11.01 -0.46 -8.15
N ASP A 41 -11.22 0.44 -7.20
CA ASP A 41 -10.99 1.85 -7.50
C ASP A 41 -10.65 2.61 -6.21
N GLY A 42 -10.18 3.83 -6.42
CA GLY A 42 -9.68 4.62 -5.30
C GLY A 42 -10.77 5.13 -4.38
N ARG A 43 -11.97 5.32 -4.91
CA ARG A 43 -13.06 5.81 -4.07
C ARG A 43 -13.46 4.76 -3.05
N GLU A 44 -13.42 3.49 -3.46
CA GLU A 44 -13.75 2.41 -2.55
C GLU A 44 -12.67 2.28 -1.47
N ALA A 45 -11.41 2.43 -1.85
CA ALA A 45 -10.32 2.39 -0.87
C ALA A 45 -10.49 3.53 0.13
N TYR A 46 -10.80 4.71 -0.35
CA TYR A 46 -10.99 5.87 0.51
C TYR A 46 -12.14 5.62 1.49
N ARG A 47 -13.23 5.06 1.00
CA ARG A 47 -14.38 4.80 1.86
C ARG A 47 -14.03 3.82 2.98
N ILE A 48 -13.28 2.78 2.66
CA ILE A 48 -12.86 1.82 3.67
C ILE A 48 -11.98 2.49 4.71
N LEU A 49 -11.03 3.29 4.27
CA LEU A 49 -10.09 3.91 5.18
C LEU A 49 -10.73 4.96 6.08
N GLN A 50 -11.89 5.44 5.72
CA GLN A 50 -12.58 6.40 6.57
C GLN A 50 -13.05 5.75 7.88
N SER A 51 -13.30 4.45 7.87
CA SER A 51 -13.81 3.79 9.05
C SER A 51 -12.96 2.63 9.55
N ASP A 52 -11.91 2.26 8.83
CA ASP A 52 -11.13 1.08 9.18
C ASP A 52 -9.65 1.39 9.03
N ALA A 53 -8.93 1.35 10.12
CA ALA A 53 -7.49 1.61 10.12
C ALA A 53 -6.69 0.36 10.44
N ASP A 54 -7.33 -0.80 10.47
CA ASP A 54 -6.66 -2.02 10.86
C ASP A 54 -5.98 -2.69 9.67
N PHE A 55 -4.97 -2.02 9.12
CA PHE A 55 -4.22 -2.53 7.99
C PHE A 55 -2.73 -2.48 8.29
N ARG A 56 -2.04 -3.53 7.89
CA ARG A 56 -0.61 -3.59 8.04
C ARG A 56 0.08 -2.77 6.97
N ALA A 57 -0.51 -2.69 5.80
CA ALA A 57 0.06 -1.96 4.68
C ALA A 57 -1.01 -1.71 3.63
N GLY A 58 -0.70 -0.82 2.70
CA GLY A 58 -1.53 -0.58 1.52
C GLY A 58 -0.71 -0.79 0.27
N ILE A 59 -1.34 -1.29 -0.79
CA ILE A 59 -0.73 -1.44 -2.09
C ILE A 59 -1.67 -0.81 -3.09
N PHE A 60 -1.30 0.31 -3.67
CA PHE A 60 -2.19 1.09 -4.52
C PHE A 60 -1.61 1.33 -5.90
N ASP A 61 -2.45 1.11 -6.90
CA ASP A 61 -2.09 1.49 -8.25
C ASP A 61 -2.12 3.02 -8.31
N MET A 62 -1.16 3.60 -8.98
CA MET A 62 -1.08 5.05 -9.11
C MET A 62 -2.30 5.59 -9.85
N ILE A 63 -2.74 4.92 -10.89
CA ILE A 63 -3.83 5.40 -11.73
C ILE A 63 -5.04 4.49 -11.62
N MET A 64 -6.12 5.03 -11.09
CA MET A 64 -7.37 4.30 -10.91
C MET A 64 -8.52 5.25 -11.18
N PRO A 65 -9.70 4.72 -11.50
CA PRO A 65 -10.87 5.59 -11.70
C PRO A 65 -11.21 6.32 -10.41
N HIS A 66 -11.74 7.49 -10.57
CA HIS A 66 -12.27 8.34 -9.52
C HIS A 66 -11.23 8.94 -8.59
N LEU A 67 -10.45 8.13 -7.90
CA LEU A 67 -9.46 8.63 -6.99
C LEU A 67 -8.17 7.88 -7.25
N GLU A 68 -7.10 8.59 -7.50
CA GLU A 68 -5.82 7.96 -7.79
C GLU A 68 -5.08 7.59 -6.51
N GLY A 69 -4.10 6.72 -6.65
CA GLY A 69 -3.32 6.28 -5.50
C GLY A 69 -2.68 7.41 -4.72
N LEU A 70 -2.22 8.46 -5.42
CA LEU A 70 -1.63 9.60 -4.72
C LEU A 70 -2.63 10.28 -3.81
N ASP A 71 -3.89 10.37 -4.24
CA ASP A 71 -4.90 11.04 -3.44
C ASP A 71 -5.16 10.25 -2.16
N ILE A 72 -5.14 8.93 -2.27
CA ILE A 72 -5.38 8.09 -1.10
C ILE A 72 -4.24 8.24 -0.11
N ILE A 73 -3.00 8.24 -0.59
CA ILE A 73 -1.85 8.39 0.30
C ILE A 73 -1.89 9.74 0.99
N ARG A 74 -2.21 10.80 0.26
CA ARG A 74 -2.28 12.11 0.87
C ARG A 74 -3.30 12.15 1.99
N TYR A 75 -4.45 11.55 1.75
CA TYR A 75 -5.48 11.47 2.78
C TYR A 75 -4.95 10.71 4.00
N MET A 76 -4.31 9.57 3.78
CA MET A 76 -3.80 8.76 4.88
C MET A 76 -2.80 9.52 5.73
N ARG A 77 -1.99 10.36 5.12
CA ARG A 77 -0.96 11.08 5.87
C ARG A 77 -1.52 12.23 6.69
N THR A 78 -2.75 12.64 6.42
CA THR A 78 -3.38 13.67 7.23
C THR A 78 -4.17 13.11 8.40
N GLU A 79 -4.38 11.78 8.44
CA GLU A 79 -5.18 11.16 9.50
C GLU A 79 -4.28 10.44 10.48
N LYS A 80 -4.35 10.82 11.74
CA LYS A 80 -3.48 10.20 12.74
C LYS A 80 -3.60 8.71 12.77
N ARG A 81 -4.79 8.18 12.63
CA ARG A 81 -4.99 6.75 12.73
C ARG A 81 -4.45 5.99 11.51
N LEU A 82 -4.11 6.69 10.43
CA LEU A 82 -3.63 6.06 9.21
C LEU A 82 -2.17 6.40 8.90
N GLN A 83 -1.60 7.35 9.59
CA GLN A 83 -0.27 7.87 9.25
C GLN A 83 0.84 6.85 9.26
N ARG A 84 0.72 5.83 10.05
CA ARG A 84 1.79 4.87 10.17
C ARG A 84 1.68 3.69 9.24
N ILE A 85 0.61 3.59 8.49
CA ILE A 85 0.44 2.47 7.58
C ILE A 85 1.36 2.67 6.39
N PRO A 86 2.31 1.76 6.18
CA PRO A 86 3.21 1.91 5.04
C PRO A 86 2.49 1.58 3.74
N VAL A 87 2.89 2.25 2.66
CA VAL A 87 2.19 2.11 1.39
C VAL A 87 3.16 1.84 0.25
N MET A 88 2.83 0.86 -0.55
CA MET A 88 3.53 0.59 -1.80
C MET A 88 2.71 1.20 -2.93
N MET A 89 3.35 2.03 -3.74
CA MET A 89 2.71 2.59 -4.91
C MET A 89 3.17 1.78 -6.13
N ILE A 90 2.24 1.40 -6.97
CA ILE A 90 2.56 0.67 -8.20
C ILE A 90 2.17 1.52 -9.39
N SER A 91 3.02 1.58 -10.40
CA SER A 91 2.74 2.41 -11.57
C SER A 91 3.30 1.79 -12.83
N ALA A 92 2.61 1.98 -13.93
CA ALA A 92 3.13 1.56 -15.23
C ALA A 92 4.09 2.60 -15.79
N GLU A 93 4.15 3.77 -15.18
CA GLU A 93 5.00 4.84 -15.68
C GLU A 93 6.38 4.81 -15.06
N ARG A 94 7.40 4.97 -15.89
CA ARG A 94 8.74 5.02 -15.39
C ARG A 94 9.20 6.46 -15.30
N ASP A 95 8.38 7.31 -14.81
CA ASP A 95 8.64 8.72 -14.73
C ASP A 95 9.21 9.03 -13.35
N LEU A 96 10.43 9.55 -13.34
CA LEU A 96 11.07 9.88 -12.08
C LEU A 96 10.33 10.97 -11.31
N GLN A 97 9.65 11.85 -12.02
CA GLN A 97 8.87 12.88 -11.36
C GLN A 97 7.67 12.28 -10.65
N LEU A 98 7.03 11.29 -11.25
CA LEU A 98 5.91 10.62 -10.61
C LEU A 98 6.37 9.85 -9.40
N MET A 99 7.53 9.21 -9.50
CA MET A 99 8.09 8.49 -8.38
C MET A 99 8.40 9.46 -7.25
N ALA A 100 9.00 10.59 -7.57
CA ALA A 100 9.31 11.59 -6.55
C ALA A 100 8.06 12.12 -5.89
N LYS A 101 7.01 12.37 -6.68
CA LYS A 101 5.75 12.83 -6.14
C LYS A 101 5.15 11.81 -5.18
N SER A 102 5.28 10.53 -5.51
CA SER A 102 4.77 9.48 -4.65
C SER A 102 5.46 9.48 -3.30
N PHE A 103 6.77 9.63 -3.29
CA PHE A 103 7.50 9.64 -2.03
C PHE A 103 7.20 10.90 -1.23
N VAL A 104 7.07 12.03 -1.91
CA VAL A 104 6.73 13.26 -1.21
C VAL A 104 5.33 13.15 -0.60
N ALA A 105 4.42 12.47 -1.28
CA ALA A 105 3.08 12.28 -0.75
C ALA A 105 3.05 11.29 0.42
N GLY A 106 4.10 10.50 0.58
CA GLY A 106 4.18 9.59 1.70
C GLY A 106 4.27 8.11 1.38
N ALA A 107 4.53 7.76 0.12
CA ALA A 107 4.71 6.36 -0.22
C ALA A 107 5.98 5.84 0.43
N THR A 108 5.94 4.60 0.86
CA THR A 108 7.10 3.97 1.49
C THR A 108 7.99 3.33 0.44
N VAL A 109 7.39 2.68 -0.54
CA VAL A 109 8.14 2.06 -1.64
C VAL A 109 7.36 2.27 -2.93
N PHE A 110 8.04 2.11 -4.05
CA PHE A 110 7.46 2.31 -5.37
C PHE A 110 7.89 1.16 -6.26
N LEU A 111 6.96 0.57 -7.00
CA LEU A 111 7.26 -0.55 -7.88
C LEU A 111 6.71 -0.25 -9.27
N THR A 112 7.52 -0.41 -10.29
CA THR A 112 7.11 -0.10 -11.67
C THR A 112 6.69 -1.38 -12.41
N LYS A 113 5.56 -1.31 -13.09
CA LYS A 113 5.11 -2.39 -13.95
C LYS A 113 5.90 -2.36 -15.26
N PRO A 114 6.18 -3.48 -15.86
CA PRO A 114 5.87 -4.82 -15.38
C PRO A 114 6.90 -5.29 -14.36
N PHE A 115 6.49 -6.14 -13.45
CA PHE A 115 7.40 -6.71 -12.48
C PHE A 115 7.10 -8.20 -12.36
N ASN A 116 8.07 -8.98 -11.89
CA ASN A 116 7.85 -10.40 -11.70
C ASN A 116 7.55 -10.69 -10.23
N ILE A 117 7.29 -11.96 -9.93
CA ILE A 117 6.95 -12.36 -8.58
C ILE A 117 8.03 -11.99 -7.59
N GLU A 118 9.28 -12.24 -7.97
CA GLU A 118 10.40 -12.02 -7.09
C GLU A 118 10.55 -10.55 -6.73
N GLN A 119 10.38 -9.68 -7.73
CA GLN A 119 10.47 -8.24 -7.50
C GLN A 119 9.38 -7.77 -6.55
N PHE A 120 8.17 -8.28 -6.73
CA PHE A 120 7.07 -7.88 -5.87
C PHE A 120 7.31 -8.42 -4.46
N GLN A 121 7.73 -9.67 -4.33
CA GLN A 121 7.98 -10.24 -3.01
C GLN A 121 9.03 -9.47 -2.25
N THR A 122 10.12 -9.11 -2.93
CA THR A 122 11.19 -8.35 -2.28
C THR A 122 10.69 -7.00 -1.84
N THR A 123 9.94 -6.32 -2.70
CA THR A 123 9.42 -5.00 -2.37
C THR A 123 8.42 -5.08 -1.22
N LEU A 124 7.59 -6.11 -1.23
CA LEU A 124 6.61 -6.31 -0.18
C LEU A 124 7.32 -6.53 1.18
N ARG A 125 8.38 -7.31 1.18
CA ARG A 125 9.10 -7.54 2.42
C ARG A 125 9.75 -6.28 2.95
N ILE A 126 10.27 -5.47 2.06
CA ILE A 126 10.82 -4.19 2.46
C ILE A 126 9.72 -3.31 3.06
N LEU A 127 8.56 -3.29 2.42
CA LEU A 127 7.43 -2.51 2.90
C LEU A 127 7.05 -2.93 4.31
N LEU A 128 6.97 -4.21 4.55
CA LEU A 128 6.48 -4.70 5.83
C LEU A 128 7.45 -4.52 6.98
N VAL A 129 8.75 -4.52 6.72
CA VAL A 129 9.70 -4.29 7.80
C VAL A 129 9.93 -2.83 8.06
N ASN A 130 9.58 -1.97 7.13
CA ASN A 130 9.81 -0.54 7.28
C ASN A 130 8.67 0.22 7.89
N LYS A 131 7.68 -0.46 8.42
CA LYS A 131 6.51 0.24 8.90
C LYS A 131 6.80 1.28 9.96
N THR A 132 7.85 1.08 10.74
CA THR A 132 8.15 2.06 11.76
C THR A 132 9.25 2.98 11.35
N ALA A 133 9.97 2.65 10.32
CA ALA A 133 11.09 3.47 9.91
C ALA A 133 10.66 4.82 9.41
N THR A 134 9.51 4.90 8.83
CA THR A 134 9.07 6.17 8.29
C THR A 134 8.96 7.22 9.35
N ARG A 135 8.70 6.81 10.59
CA ARG A 135 8.56 7.80 11.58
C ARG A 135 9.80 8.21 12.19
N LYS A 136 10.83 7.50 11.97
CA LYS A 136 12.02 7.85 12.57
C LYS A 136 12.77 8.80 11.81
N VAL A 137 12.19 9.45 10.90
CA VAL A 137 12.87 10.43 10.15
C VAL A 137 13.44 11.38 11.06
N PRO A 138 14.64 11.56 11.00
CA PRO A 138 15.26 12.32 11.93
C PRO A 138 14.99 13.68 11.85
N GLN A 139 15.16 14.17 12.76
CA GLN A 139 15.02 15.38 12.91
C GLN A 139 16.17 16.07 12.54
#